data_da3f256f114b3c47523353c1ce8ed834
#
_entry.id   da3f256f114b3c47523353c1ce8ed834
#
_cell.length_a   1.000
_cell.length_b   1.000
_cell.length_c   1.000
_cell.angle_alpha   90.00
_cell.angle_beta   90.00
_cell.angle_gamma   90.00
#
_symmetry.space_group_name_H-M   'P 1'
#
loop_
_entity.id
_entity.type
_entity.pdbx_description
1 polymer ?
#
loop_
_entity_poly.entity_id
_entity_poly.type
_entity_poly.pdbx_seq_one_letter_code
_entity_poly.pdbx_strand_id
1 'polypeptide(L)'
;MRIKWFSLVRITGLVLVLTYHFFQTQFTGGFIGVDVFFTFSGFLITSLMVDEFARSDNFKLMAFYGRRFYRIVPPLFIAVLVVLPLTYFIDHDFVTDIGKQVAAALGFTTNYFEIATGGSYENKFIPHLFVHTWSLAVEMHFYIVWGFVAWVVAKISRRLASGRQALTRFRWGLGILTTIFAIESLVMMTFGAVGLKDFSPVYFSSLTHCFPFFVGGLIGILSGIKAQGPVYRWTTAHSNPILASAIMLISFILLVTLGYEMKFEALQTYQGGLLLATVLAGVMIYGARLLHDQTPNLNEPRWMGFLADVSYSVYLYHWPLYVIFSHLMVNWLAALLTTVLSIVLSALSYYVLEPVIAGKRGHLFGHRVTWRQLQLPVITAGVLLAVNAGVVIRNAPQLSTLEQNLWISGIYQDVDKVATTHDAVLAAVAPKKKQTPSHKNAPAKAPGVSIIGDSVTLGTRSYLGDHVANSNIDAEGDRTMNLAYKVMMNQQRSHTLREYVVICIGTNALDDYEEQTMKIIHDLEPGHKLILMTPYNARADANWNSSKLAVLERKLPEKYHFITIADWGKIAAQHPEVFKGTDGVHFGGIRAGDILYAKVINDALHAAKQTPAKAS
;
A
#
# COMPACT_ATOMS: atom_id res chain seq x y z
N MET A 1 23.13 1.22 -27.90
CA MET A 1 24.27 0.61 -27.17
C MET A 1 23.75 0.28 -25.77
N ARG A 2 23.80 -0.97 -25.35
CA ARG A 2 23.41 -1.42 -24.02
C ARG A 2 24.59 -1.19 -23.07
N ILE A 3 24.37 -0.55 -21.92
CA ILE A 3 25.38 -0.43 -20.87
C ILE A 3 25.31 -1.69 -20.05
N LYS A 4 26.40 -2.44 -20.03
CA LYS A 4 26.54 -3.66 -19.23
C LYS A 4 26.42 -3.32 -17.75
N TRP A 5 25.98 -4.29 -16.95
CA TRP A 5 25.84 -4.23 -15.49
C TRP A 5 24.67 -3.38 -14.97
N PHE A 6 24.04 -2.53 -15.80
CA PHE A 6 22.77 -1.89 -15.43
C PHE A 6 21.63 -2.90 -15.26
N SER A 7 21.79 -4.09 -15.87
CA SER A 7 20.88 -5.21 -15.66
C SER A 7 20.79 -5.60 -14.18
N LEU A 8 21.92 -5.58 -13.46
CA LEU A 8 21.92 -5.91 -12.02
C LEU A 8 21.12 -4.87 -11.21
N VAL A 9 21.26 -3.57 -11.49
CA VAL A 9 20.50 -2.51 -10.80
C VAL A 9 19.00 -2.73 -10.98
N ARG A 10 18.54 -3.00 -12.22
CA ARG A 10 17.14 -3.24 -12.52
C ARG A 10 16.59 -4.50 -11.87
N ILE A 11 17.39 -5.59 -11.87
CA ILE A 11 17.04 -6.84 -11.21
C ILE A 11 16.94 -6.64 -9.70
N THR A 12 17.87 -5.89 -9.09
CA THR A 12 17.82 -5.57 -7.66
C THR A 12 16.52 -4.87 -7.29
N GLY A 13 16.15 -3.79 -8.01
CA GLY A 13 14.87 -3.11 -7.77
C GLY A 13 13.66 -4.04 -7.94
N LEU A 14 13.66 -4.87 -9.00
CA LEU A 14 12.57 -5.82 -9.23
C LEU A 14 12.46 -6.86 -8.12
N VAL A 15 13.56 -7.49 -7.72
CA VAL A 15 13.56 -8.54 -6.69
C VAL A 15 13.11 -7.97 -5.34
N LEU A 16 13.57 -6.77 -4.95
CA LEU A 16 13.13 -6.10 -3.73
C LEU A 16 11.61 -5.88 -3.73
N VAL A 17 11.04 -5.38 -4.82
CA VAL A 17 9.58 -5.19 -4.93
C VAL A 17 8.84 -6.52 -4.87
N LEU A 18 9.28 -7.55 -5.63
CA LEU A 18 8.61 -8.85 -5.64
C LEU A 18 8.65 -9.53 -4.28
N THR A 19 9.80 -9.51 -3.60
CA THR A 19 9.95 -10.10 -2.26
C THR A 19 9.08 -9.38 -1.22
N TYR A 20 8.98 -8.05 -1.30
CA TYR A 20 8.08 -7.28 -0.45
C TYR A 20 6.61 -7.67 -0.67
N HIS A 21 6.15 -7.72 -1.92
CA HIS A 21 4.76 -8.04 -2.20
C HIS A 21 4.38 -9.49 -1.87
N PHE A 22 5.33 -10.44 -2.04
CA PHE A 22 5.05 -11.86 -1.82
C PHE A 22 5.29 -12.30 -0.36
N PHE A 23 6.25 -11.68 0.32
CA PHE A 23 6.73 -12.09 1.63
C PHE A 23 6.95 -10.88 2.55
N GLN A 24 5.92 -10.02 2.66
CA GLN A 24 5.98 -8.75 3.38
C GLN A 24 6.41 -8.89 4.85
N THR A 25 6.07 -10.01 5.50
CA THR A 25 6.45 -10.27 6.89
C THR A 25 7.94 -10.57 7.07
N GLN A 26 8.62 -11.08 6.04
CA GLN A 26 10.05 -11.41 6.05
C GLN A 26 10.90 -10.28 5.44
N PHE A 27 10.40 -9.64 4.40
CA PHE A 27 11.10 -8.59 3.66
C PHE A 27 10.34 -7.26 3.79
N THR A 28 10.30 -6.73 5.01
CA THR A 28 9.48 -5.57 5.38
C THR A 28 9.88 -4.27 4.67
N GLY A 29 11.11 -4.17 4.17
CA GLY A 29 11.66 -2.97 3.52
C GLY A 29 11.79 -3.07 2.01
N GLY A 30 11.34 -4.14 1.36
CA GLY A 30 11.52 -4.33 -0.08
C GLY A 30 10.83 -3.29 -0.97
N PHE A 31 9.91 -2.47 -0.40
CA PHE A 31 9.30 -1.33 -1.09
C PHE A 31 10.33 -0.30 -1.59
N ILE A 32 11.54 -0.23 -1.00
CA ILE A 32 12.64 0.62 -1.49
C ILE A 32 13.12 0.25 -2.90
N GLY A 33 12.72 -0.91 -3.42
CA GLY A 33 12.97 -1.27 -4.81
C GLY A 33 12.38 -0.27 -5.80
N VAL A 34 11.31 0.45 -5.42
CA VAL A 34 10.74 1.56 -6.21
C VAL A 34 11.73 2.72 -6.29
N ASP A 35 12.40 3.07 -5.17
CA ASP A 35 13.42 4.12 -5.14
C ASP A 35 14.62 3.77 -6.03
N VAL A 36 15.00 2.48 -6.09
CA VAL A 36 16.02 2.01 -7.03
C VAL A 36 15.60 2.25 -8.47
N PHE A 37 14.33 1.96 -8.84
CA PHE A 37 13.81 2.23 -10.17
C PHE A 37 13.73 3.72 -10.48
N PHE A 38 13.26 4.54 -9.54
CA PHE A 38 13.17 6.00 -9.71
C PHE A 38 14.56 6.62 -9.90
N THR A 39 15.54 6.23 -9.08
CA THR A 39 16.93 6.69 -9.21
C THR A 39 17.53 6.27 -10.56
N PHE A 40 17.31 5.03 -10.97
CA PHE A 40 17.80 4.54 -12.26
C PHE A 40 17.12 5.26 -13.44
N SER A 41 15.83 5.51 -13.36
CA SER A 41 15.06 6.21 -14.39
C SER A 41 15.52 7.67 -14.51
N GLY A 42 15.69 8.37 -13.39
CA GLY A 42 16.22 9.73 -13.34
C GLY A 42 17.61 9.84 -13.94
N PHE A 43 18.50 8.92 -13.59
CA PHE A 43 19.83 8.82 -14.17
C PHE A 43 19.79 8.62 -15.68
N LEU A 44 19.05 7.61 -16.14
CA LEU A 44 19.03 7.24 -17.56
C LEU A 44 18.44 8.35 -18.43
N ILE A 45 17.33 8.94 -17.99
CA ILE A 45 16.62 9.98 -18.72
C ILE A 45 17.47 11.23 -18.84
N THR A 46 18.03 11.70 -17.73
CA THR A 46 18.83 12.92 -17.70
C THR A 46 20.13 12.74 -18.47
N SER A 47 20.79 11.58 -18.38
CA SER A 47 21.96 11.27 -19.19
C SER A 47 21.66 11.29 -20.69
N LEU A 48 20.51 10.74 -21.10
CA LEU A 48 20.10 10.75 -22.52
C LEU A 48 19.78 12.16 -23.01
N MET A 49 19.20 13.03 -22.16
CA MET A 49 18.98 14.44 -22.49
C MET A 49 20.29 15.20 -22.71
N VAL A 50 21.29 14.96 -21.81
CA VAL A 50 22.64 15.54 -21.94
C VAL A 50 23.32 15.03 -23.22
N ASP A 51 23.23 13.73 -23.53
CA ASP A 51 23.83 13.14 -24.73
C ASP A 51 23.16 13.64 -26.02
N GLU A 52 21.82 13.83 -26.03
CA GLU A 52 21.08 14.38 -27.14
C GLU A 52 21.51 15.84 -27.40
N PHE A 53 21.58 16.65 -26.36
CA PHE A 53 22.03 18.04 -26.45
C PHE A 53 23.50 18.14 -26.92
N ALA A 54 24.38 17.31 -26.36
CA ALA A 54 25.79 17.30 -26.75
C ALA A 54 26.02 16.94 -28.22
N ARG A 55 25.14 16.10 -28.80
CA ARG A 55 25.26 15.64 -30.19
C ARG A 55 24.65 16.61 -31.20
N SER A 56 23.53 17.26 -30.87
CA SER A 56 22.71 18.04 -31.80
C SER A 56 22.59 19.51 -31.43
N ASP A 57 23.24 19.94 -30.37
CA ASP A 57 23.11 21.26 -29.77
C ASP A 57 21.63 21.67 -29.53
N ASN A 58 20.77 20.65 -29.35
CA ASN A 58 19.33 20.80 -29.18
C ASN A 58 18.72 19.63 -28.42
N PHE A 59 17.58 19.86 -27.78
CA PHE A 59 16.75 18.82 -27.16
C PHE A 59 15.35 18.83 -27.77
N LYS A 60 14.95 17.71 -28.37
CA LYS A 60 13.67 17.55 -29.09
C LYS A 60 12.59 17.01 -28.18
N LEU A 61 11.82 17.88 -27.51
CA LEU A 61 10.83 17.53 -26.51
C LEU A 61 9.78 16.50 -27.00
N MET A 62 9.16 16.75 -28.17
CA MET A 62 8.13 15.84 -28.70
C MET A 62 8.68 14.46 -29.06
N ALA A 63 9.90 14.40 -29.59
CA ALA A 63 10.56 13.13 -29.86
C ALA A 63 10.91 12.37 -28.56
N PHE A 64 11.26 13.10 -27.50
CA PHE A 64 11.45 12.53 -26.17
C PHE A 64 10.14 11.94 -25.62
N TYR A 65 9.05 12.69 -25.62
CA TYR A 65 7.75 12.19 -25.15
C TYR A 65 7.26 11.00 -25.98
N GLY A 66 7.38 11.04 -27.30
CA GLY A 66 7.00 9.91 -28.16
C GLY A 66 7.75 8.63 -27.80
N ARG A 67 9.09 8.71 -27.58
CA ARG A 67 9.88 7.53 -27.17
C ARG A 67 9.44 6.96 -25.82
N ARG A 68 9.02 7.78 -24.85
CA ARG A 68 8.53 7.34 -23.54
C ARG A 68 7.14 6.75 -23.66
N PHE A 69 6.25 7.40 -24.38
CA PHE A 69 4.90 6.93 -24.64
C PHE A 69 4.88 5.49 -25.20
N TYR A 70 5.60 5.25 -26.28
CA TYR A 70 5.66 3.91 -26.89
C TYR A 70 6.33 2.85 -26.02
N ARG A 71 7.10 3.24 -25.04
CA ARG A 71 7.72 2.31 -24.08
C ARG A 71 6.81 1.95 -22.91
N ILE A 72 5.93 2.86 -22.48
CA ILE A 72 5.19 2.75 -21.22
C ILE A 72 3.74 2.37 -21.49
N VAL A 73 3.06 3.08 -22.37
CA VAL A 73 1.61 2.97 -22.55
C VAL A 73 1.18 1.62 -23.16
N PRO A 74 1.78 1.12 -24.25
CA PRO A 74 1.32 -0.14 -24.81
C PRO A 74 1.46 -1.34 -23.87
N PRO A 75 2.58 -1.56 -23.15
CA PRO A 75 2.68 -2.66 -22.19
C PRO A 75 1.67 -2.54 -21.06
N LEU A 76 1.44 -1.32 -20.52
CA LEU A 76 0.43 -1.08 -19.48
C LEU A 76 -0.97 -1.44 -19.97
N PHE A 77 -1.34 -0.97 -21.18
CA PHE A 77 -2.64 -1.26 -21.77
C PHE A 77 -2.85 -2.77 -21.97
N ILE A 78 -1.83 -3.47 -22.48
CA ILE A 78 -1.87 -4.93 -22.66
C ILE A 78 -2.02 -5.62 -21.30
N ALA A 79 -1.26 -5.20 -20.28
CA ALA A 79 -1.34 -5.79 -18.95
C ALA A 79 -2.75 -5.65 -18.35
N VAL A 80 -3.36 -4.47 -18.45
CA VAL A 80 -4.74 -4.25 -17.99
C VAL A 80 -5.72 -5.17 -18.71
N LEU A 81 -5.64 -5.26 -20.05
CA LEU A 81 -6.53 -6.11 -20.84
C LEU A 81 -6.37 -7.61 -20.54
N VAL A 82 -5.15 -8.07 -20.27
CA VAL A 82 -4.88 -9.48 -19.96
C VAL A 82 -5.31 -9.85 -18.54
N VAL A 83 -5.20 -8.93 -17.60
CA VAL A 83 -5.55 -9.17 -16.20
C VAL A 83 -7.05 -9.20 -15.96
N LEU A 84 -7.82 -8.30 -16.60
CA LEU A 84 -9.26 -8.17 -16.33
C LEU A 84 -10.07 -9.47 -16.51
N PRO A 85 -9.85 -10.32 -17.53
CA PRO A 85 -10.54 -11.61 -17.62
C PRO A 85 -10.24 -12.56 -16.46
N LEU A 86 -9.08 -12.44 -15.83
CA LEU A 86 -8.70 -13.33 -14.72
C LEU A 86 -9.49 -13.00 -13.44
N THR A 87 -10.13 -11.85 -13.37
CA THR A 87 -10.98 -11.45 -12.22
C THR A 87 -12.23 -12.32 -12.07
N TYR A 88 -12.63 -13.08 -13.08
CA TYR A 88 -13.72 -14.06 -12.95
C TYR A 88 -13.40 -15.23 -12.02
N PHE A 89 -12.14 -15.42 -11.67
CA PHE A 89 -11.71 -16.50 -10.78
C PHE A 89 -11.64 -16.08 -9.30
N ILE A 90 -11.90 -14.82 -8.98
CA ILE A 90 -11.86 -14.28 -7.61
C ILE A 90 -13.21 -13.67 -7.23
N ASP A 91 -13.39 -13.39 -5.95
CA ASP A 91 -14.59 -12.77 -5.40
C ASP A 91 -14.87 -11.40 -6.03
N HIS A 92 -16.16 -11.06 -6.17
CA HIS A 92 -16.61 -9.77 -6.70
C HIS A 92 -16.07 -8.56 -5.92
N ASP A 93 -15.79 -8.71 -4.65
CA ASP A 93 -15.25 -7.63 -3.82
C ASP A 93 -13.88 -7.13 -4.32
N PHE A 94 -13.06 -7.99 -4.94
CA PHE A 94 -11.77 -7.59 -5.52
C PHE A 94 -11.86 -6.78 -6.81
N VAL A 95 -13.02 -6.73 -7.43
CA VAL A 95 -13.28 -5.89 -8.61
C VAL A 95 -14.07 -4.62 -8.27
N THR A 96 -14.25 -4.34 -6.99
CA THR A 96 -14.89 -3.11 -6.55
C THR A 96 -14.20 -1.89 -7.16
N ASP A 97 -14.99 -1.00 -7.74
CA ASP A 97 -14.52 0.22 -8.42
C ASP A 97 -13.43 -0.03 -9.50
N ILE A 98 -13.32 -1.25 -10.07
CA ILE A 98 -12.27 -1.59 -11.03
C ILE A 98 -12.22 -0.63 -12.23
N GLY A 99 -13.36 -0.07 -12.63
CA GLY A 99 -13.42 0.92 -13.69
C GLY A 99 -12.65 2.20 -13.35
N LYS A 100 -12.76 2.68 -12.11
CA LYS A 100 -12.00 3.84 -11.62
C LYS A 100 -10.52 3.51 -11.49
N GLN A 101 -10.16 2.31 -10.98
CA GLN A 101 -8.77 1.85 -10.92
C GLN A 101 -8.12 1.79 -12.30
N VAL A 102 -8.82 1.21 -13.30
CA VAL A 102 -8.35 1.14 -14.70
C VAL A 102 -8.20 2.54 -15.30
N ALA A 103 -9.18 3.43 -15.08
CA ALA A 103 -9.11 4.81 -15.57
C ALA A 103 -7.92 5.55 -14.94
N ALA A 104 -7.70 5.39 -13.63
CA ALA A 104 -6.57 5.98 -12.92
C ALA A 104 -5.22 5.43 -13.42
N ALA A 105 -5.12 4.11 -13.66
CA ALA A 105 -3.90 3.48 -14.17
C ALA A 105 -3.55 3.96 -15.58
N LEU A 106 -4.51 3.96 -16.50
CA LEU A 106 -4.31 4.40 -17.89
C LEU A 106 -4.14 5.92 -18.00
N GLY A 107 -4.75 6.69 -17.09
CA GLY A 107 -4.60 8.14 -16.97
C GLY A 107 -3.34 8.58 -16.21
N PHE A 108 -2.54 7.65 -15.69
CA PHE A 108 -1.37 7.94 -14.84
C PHE A 108 -1.70 8.82 -13.63
N THR A 109 -2.83 8.55 -12.97
CA THR A 109 -3.31 9.28 -11.78
C THR A 109 -3.56 8.35 -10.59
N THR A 110 -3.12 7.08 -10.67
CA THR A 110 -3.34 6.08 -9.62
C THR A 110 -2.84 6.55 -8.26
N ASN A 111 -1.71 7.23 -8.21
CA ASN A 111 -1.16 7.77 -6.97
C ASN A 111 -2.11 8.77 -6.29
N TYR A 112 -2.73 9.67 -7.04
CA TYR A 112 -3.72 10.61 -6.49
C TYR A 112 -5.08 9.96 -6.25
N PHE A 113 -5.44 8.95 -7.04
CA PHE A 113 -6.64 8.15 -6.81
C PHE A 113 -6.54 7.43 -5.46
N GLU A 114 -5.43 6.77 -5.17
CA GLU A 114 -5.21 6.09 -3.88
C GLU A 114 -5.20 7.08 -2.70
N ILE A 115 -4.55 8.24 -2.83
CA ILE A 115 -4.59 9.30 -1.80
C ILE A 115 -6.03 9.79 -1.57
N ALA A 116 -6.80 10.03 -2.63
CA ALA A 116 -8.15 10.58 -2.53
C ALA A 116 -9.18 9.58 -1.98
N THR A 117 -8.97 8.29 -2.21
CA THR A 117 -9.86 7.21 -1.71
C THR A 117 -9.44 6.69 -0.35
N GLY A 118 -8.37 7.22 0.26
CA GLY A 118 -7.83 6.73 1.52
C GLY A 118 -7.15 5.36 1.40
N GLY A 119 -6.71 5.01 0.18
CA GLY A 119 -5.96 3.78 -0.07
C GLY A 119 -4.63 3.78 0.68
N SER A 120 -4.39 2.76 1.49
CA SER A 120 -3.10 2.54 2.13
C SER A 120 -2.21 1.67 1.24
N TYR A 121 -0.91 1.99 1.16
CA TYR A 121 0.06 1.18 0.41
C TYR A 121 0.17 -0.24 0.97
N GLU A 122 0.04 -0.37 2.27
CA GLU A 122 -0.04 -1.65 2.96
C GLU A 122 -1.48 -2.11 3.16
N ASN A 123 -2.42 -1.69 2.28
CA ASN A 123 -3.84 -1.99 2.45
C ASN A 123 -4.07 -3.47 2.68
N LYS A 124 -4.57 -3.76 3.88
CA LYS A 124 -4.68 -5.11 4.43
C LYS A 124 -6.06 -5.72 4.17
N PHE A 125 -7.01 -4.92 3.66
CA PHE A 125 -8.39 -5.37 3.45
C PHE A 125 -8.58 -5.98 2.06
N ILE A 126 -8.98 -5.17 1.09
CA ILE A 126 -9.15 -5.59 -0.31
C ILE A 126 -8.19 -4.77 -1.16
N PRO A 127 -7.01 -5.31 -1.52
CA PRO A 127 -6.03 -4.54 -2.27
C PRO A 127 -6.54 -4.24 -3.69
N HIS A 128 -6.43 -2.99 -4.10
CA HIS A 128 -6.72 -2.59 -5.46
C HIS A 128 -5.79 -3.33 -6.45
N LEU A 129 -6.37 -3.92 -7.51
CA LEU A 129 -5.62 -4.71 -8.49
C LEU A 129 -4.56 -3.89 -9.24
N PHE A 130 -4.76 -2.59 -9.39
CA PHE A 130 -3.85 -1.71 -10.10
C PHE A 130 -3.14 -0.67 -9.21
N VAL A 131 -3.18 -0.84 -7.86
CA VAL A 131 -2.51 0.09 -6.94
C VAL A 131 -1.04 0.27 -7.27
N HIS A 132 -0.31 -0.80 -7.61
CA HIS A 132 1.13 -0.74 -7.92
C HIS A 132 1.48 0.23 -9.06
N THR A 133 0.51 0.59 -9.92
CA THR A 133 0.73 1.58 -11.00
C THR A 133 0.86 3.02 -10.49
N TRP A 134 0.74 3.25 -9.16
CA TRP A 134 1.01 4.55 -8.55
C TRP A 134 2.42 5.06 -8.84
N SER A 135 3.42 4.18 -8.78
CA SER A 135 4.81 4.52 -9.07
C SER A 135 5.03 4.92 -10.52
N LEU A 136 4.30 4.26 -11.44
CA LEU A 136 4.30 4.59 -12.86
C LEU A 136 3.66 5.96 -13.12
N ALA A 137 2.63 6.34 -12.34
CA ALA A 137 2.05 7.68 -12.39
C ALA A 137 3.08 8.75 -11.96
N VAL A 138 3.78 8.53 -10.85
CA VAL A 138 4.87 9.43 -10.38
C VAL A 138 5.97 9.53 -11.43
N GLU A 139 6.39 8.42 -12.03
CA GLU A 139 7.40 8.39 -13.10
C GLU A 139 6.94 9.19 -14.33
N MET A 140 5.68 9.06 -14.73
CA MET A 140 5.13 9.81 -15.87
C MET A 140 5.07 11.32 -15.58
N HIS A 141 4.65 11.71 -14.37
CA HIS A 141 4.67 13.12 -13.95
C HIS A 141 6.10 13.69 -14.00
N PHE A 142 7.07 12.93 -13.50
CA PHE A 142 8.48 13.30 -13.61
C PHE A 142 8.89 13.48 -15.09
N TYR A 143 8.56 12.58 -15.99
CA TYR A 143 8.92 12.71 -17.41
C TYR A 143 8.33 13.95 -18.06
N ILE A 144 7.07 14.26 -17.77
CA ILE A 144 6.40 15.44 -18.32
C ILE A 144 7.09 16.72 -17.83
N VAL A 145 7.22 16.86 -16.53
CA VAL A 145 7.79 18.07 -15.92
C VAL A 145 9.27 18.21 -16.26
N TRP A 146 10.05 17.16 -16.05
CA TRP A 146 11.50 17.18 -16.27
C TRP A 146 11.87 17.35 -17.74
N GLY A 147 11.13 16.72 -18.64
CA GLY A 147 11.27 16.90 -20.08
C GLY A 147 11.06 18.35 -20.50
N PHE A 148 10.01 19.01 -19.97
CA PHE A 148 9.73 20.42 -20.24
C PHE A 148 10.81 21.33 -19.68
N VAL A 149 11.23 21.11 -18.43
CA VAL A 149 12.31 21.88 -17.78
C VAL A 149 13.61 21.76 -18.60
N ALA A 150 13.99 20.53 -18.99
CA ALA A 150 15.18 20.33 -19.78
C ALA A 150 15.11 21.03 -21.15
N TRP A 151 13.93 21.06 -21.78
CA TRP A 151 13.72 21.78 -23.03
C TRP A 151 13.89 23.30 -22.85
N VAL A 152 13.35 23.89 -21.78
CA VAL A 152 13.52 25.31 -21.47
C VAL A 152 15.00 25.64 -21.25
N VAL A 153 15.70 24.85 -20.42
CA VAL A 153 17.13 25.05 -20.13
C VAL A 153 17.97 24.91 -21.41
N ALA A 154 17.62 23.95 -22.30
CA ALA A 154 18.28 23.79 -23.59
C ALA A 154 18.11 25.04 -24.48
N LYS A 155 16.91 25.59 -24.54
CA LYS A 155 16.62 26.84 -25.30
C LYS A 155 17.42 28.03 -24.77
N ILE A 156 17.47 28.20 -23.46
CA ILE A 156 18.22 29.28 -22.80
C ILE A 156 19.72 29.09 -23.07
N SER A 157 20.25 27.89 -22.87
CA SER A 157 21.67 27.59 -23.07
C SER A 157 22.14 27.87 -24.48
N ARG A 158 21.33 27.55 -25.49
CA ARG A 158 21.60 27.84 -26.91
C ARG A 158 21.57 29.33 -27.25
N ARG A 159 20.68 30.09 -26.61
CA ARG A 159 20.63 31.55 -26.83
C ARG A 159 21.85 32.28 -26.29
N LEU A 160 22.46 31.72 -25.20
CA LEU A 160 23.56 32.37 -24.49
C LEU A 160 24.95 31.88 -24.93
N ALA A 161 25.06 30.75 -25.63
CA ALA A 161 26.32 30.16 -26.09
C ALA A 161 26.07 29.11 -27.17
N SER A 162 27.14 28.62 -27.80
CA SER A 162 27.13 27.54 -28.77
C SER A 162 28.13 26.44 -28.40
N GLY A 163 27.92 25.26 -28.97
CA GLY A 163 28.84 24.12 -28.84
C GLY A 163 29.17 23.74 -27.40
N ARG A 164 30.44 23.63 -27.07
CA ARG A 164 30.90 23.16 -25.75
C ARG A 164 30.46 24.07 -24.58
N GLN A 165 30.40 25.37 -24.83
CA GLN A 165 29.95 26.32 -23.80
C GLN A 165 28.44 26.18 -23.54
N ALA A 166 27.63 25.98 -24.58
CA ALA A 166 26.20 25.72 -24.44
C ALA A 166 25.95 24.43 -23.66
N LEU A 167 26.70 23.36 -23.95
CA LEU A 167 26.62 22.09 -23.19
C LEU A 167 26.95 22.28 -21.71
N THR A 168 28.01 23.06 -21.43
CA THR A 168 28.39 23.33 -20.03
C THR A 168 27.27 24.09 -19.30
N ARG A 169 26.70 25.14 -19.92
CA ARG A 169 25.55 25.87 -19.35
C ARG A 169 24.33 25.00 -19.18
N PHE A 170 24.03 24.14 -20.15
CA PHE A 170 22.94 23.18 -20.06
C PHE A 170 23.10 22.24 -18.87
N ARG A 171 24.30 21.67 -18.65
CA ARG A 171 24.58 20.84 -17.49
C ARG A 171 24.47 21.58 -16.17
N TRP A 172 25.01 22.81 -16.09
CA TRP A 172 24.88 23.61 -14.87
C TRP A 172 23.44 23.99 -14.58
N GLY A 173 22.68 24.42 -15.59
CA GLY A 173 21.28 24.76 -15.43
C GLY A 173 20.45 23.55 -14.95
N LEU A 174 20.63 22.39 -15.59
CA LEU A 174 19.99 21.17 -15.12
C LEU A 174 20.46 20.78 -13.72
N GLY A 175 21.76 20.88 -13.43
CA GLY A 175 22.34 20.50 -12.12
C GLY A 175 21.75 21.32 -10.97
N ILE A 176 21.65 22.64 -11.15
CA ILE A 176 21.06 23.54 -10.15
C ILE A 176 19.57 23.18 -9.92
N LEU A 177 18.79 23.06 -10.98
CA LEU A 177 17.34 22.74 -10.87
C LEU A 177 17.13 21.34 -10.28
N THR A 178 17.92 20.35 -10.69
CA THR A 178 17.86 18.99 -10.12
C THR A 178 18.13 19.00 -8.62
N THR A 179 19.14 19.80 -8.18
CA THR A 179 19.46 19.91 -6.75
C THR A 179 18.33 20.60 -5.98
N ILE A 180 17.75 21.67 -6.52
CA ILE A 180 16.63 22.38 -5.88
C ILE A 180 15.44 21.43 -5.72
N PHE A 181 15.00 20.77 -6.80
CA PHE A 181 13.86 19.86 -6.75
C PHE A 181 14.11 18.62 -5.88
N ALA A 182 15.36 18.11 -5.84
CA ALA A 182 15.71 17.01 -4.94
C ALA A 182 15.56 17.42 -3.47
N ILE A 183 16.08 18.60 -3.11
CA ILE A 183 15.99 19.12 -1.74
C ILE A 183 14.54 19.42 -1.38
N GLU A 184 13.79 20.11 -2.26
CA GLU A 184 12.39 20.44 -2.04
C GLU A 184 11.55 19.18 -1.78
N SER A 185 11.63 18.17 -2.66
CA SER A 185 10.90 16.91 -2.51
C SER A 185 11.29 16.16 -1.23
N LEU A 186 12.58 16.11 -0.90
CA LEU A 186 13.07 15.47 0.32
C LEU A 186 12.57 16.20 1.58
N VAL A 187 12.59 17.52 1.59
CA VAL A 187 12.08 18.33 2.70
C VAL A 187 10.57 18.08 2.85
N MET A 188 9.82 18.12 1.75
CA MET A 188 8.38 17.82 1.78
C MET A 188 8.08 16.40 2.29
N MET A 189 8.89 15.38 1.93
CA MET A 189 8.77 14.01 2.44
C MET A 189 9.03 13.97 3.95
N THR A 190 10.18 14.51 4.37
CA THR A 190 10.65 14.45 5.76
C THR A 190 9.70 15.15 6.74
N PHE A 191 9.27 16.37 6.41
CA PHE A 191 8.37 17.13 7.27
C PHE A 191 6.91 16.73 7.09
N GLY A 192 6.51 16.34 5.88
CA GLY A 192 5.15 15.88 5.60
C GLY A 192 4.81 14.55 6.29
N ALA A 193 5.82 13.74 6.64
CA ALA A 193 5.63 12.51 7.39
C ALA A 193 5.38 12.72 8.89
N VAL A 194 5.77 13.88 9.43
CA VAL A 194 5.69 14.13 10.89
C VAL A 194 4.23 14.18 11.35
N GLY A 195 3.90 13.38 12.34
CA GLY A 195 2.55 13.33 12.94
C GLY A 195 1.53 12.51 12.15
N LEU A 196 1.91 11.89 11.03
CA LEU A 196 1.04 10.96 10.32
C LEU A 196 1.01 9.60 11.01
N LYS A 197 -0.13 8.93 10.93
CA LYS A 197 -0.31 7.53 11.34
C LYS A 197 -0.18 6.57 10.15
N ASP A 198 -0.61 7.00 8.97
CA ASP A 198 -0.42 6.32 7.69
C ASP A 198 0.49 7.17 6.81
N PHE A 199 1.59 6.61 6.36
CA PHE A 199 2.57 7.28 5.51
C PHE A 199 2.27 7.14 4.02
N SER A 200 1.23 6.39 3.64
CA SER A 200 0.86 6.17 2.25
C SER A 200 0.65 7.47 1.46
N PRO A 201 0.01 8.53 2.00
CA PRO A 201 -0.16 9.78 1.26
C PRO A 201 1.16 10.45 0.88
N VAL A 202 2.18 10.44 1.76
CA VAL A 202 3.50 11.00 1.44
C VAL A 202 4.31 10.07 0.54
N TYR A 203 4.09 8.76 0.63
CA TYR A 203 4.74 7.78 -0.22
C TYR A 203 4.20 7.79 -1.65
N PHE A 204 2.89 7.92 -1.84
CA PHE A 204 2.25 8.00 -3.15
C PHE A 204 2.43 9.33 -3.87
N SER A 205 2.62 10.43 -3.13
CA SER A 205 2.62 11.77 -3.71
C SER A 205 3.82 12.01 -4.62
N SER A 206 3.54 12.54 -5.82
CA SER A 206 4.59 12.92 -6.77
C SER A 206 5.48 14.05 -6.28
N LEU A 207 5.01 14.88 -5.34
CA LEU A 207 5.79 16.00 -4.81
C LEU A 207 6.79 15.56 -3.74
N THR A 208 6.37 14.69 -2.85
CA THR A 208 7.20 14.19 -1.75
C THR A 208 8.16 13.09 -2.19
N HIS A 209 7.79 12.24 -3.15
CA HIS A 209 8.52 11.03 -3.52
C HIS A 209 9.21 11.08 -4.89
N CYS A 210 9.45 12.29 -5.45
CA CYS A 210 10.20 12.40 -6.70
C CYS A 210 11.70 12.68 -6.50
N PHE A 211 12.20 12.90 -5.27
CA PHE A 211 13.64 13.15 -5.03
C PHE A 211 14.56 12.04 -5.56
N PRO A 212 14.21 10.73 -5.59
CA PRO A 212 15.09 9.71 -6.15
C PRO A 212 15.39 9.92 -7.64
N PHE A 213 14.41 10.39 -8.41
CA PHE A 213 14.64 10.73 -9.83
C PHE A 213 15.68 11.85 -9.97
N PHE A 214 15.60 12.86 -9.12
CA PHE A 214 16.54 13.99 -9.18
C PHE A 214 17.92 13.61 -8.70
N VAL A 215 18.06 12.77 -7.66
CA VAL A 215 19.36 12.23 -7.25
C VAL A 215 20.00 11.41 -8.39
N GLY A 216 19.21 10.54 -9.04
CA GLY A 216 19.64 9.84 -10.23
C GLY A 216 20.01 10.79 -11.37
N GLY A 217 19.22 11.85 -11.57
CA GLY A 217 19.48 12.91 -12.54
C GLY A 217 20.82 13.62 -12.33
N LEU A 218 21.18 13.94 -11.08
CA LEU A 218 22.51 14.51 -10.74
C LEU A 218 23.64 13.60 -11.19
N ILE A 219 23.54 12.30 -10.89
CA ILE A 219 24.52 11.31 -11.34
C ILE A 219 24.59 11.31 -12.87
N GLY A 220 23.44 11.40 -13.55
CA GLY A 220 23.36 11.47 -15.00
C GLY A 220 24.02 12.72 -15.61
N ILE A 221 23.87 13.88 -14.96
CA ILE A 221 24.52 15.14 -15.38
C ILE A 221 26.03 15.04 -15.20
N LEU A 222 26.49 14.47 -14.08
CA LEU A 222 27.91 14.36 -13.75
C LEU A 222 28.64 13.33 -14.63
N SER A 223 28.02 12.17 -14.83
CA SER A 223 28.66 11.06 -15.58
C SER A 223 28.39 11.15 -17.09
N GLY A 224 27.15 11.39 -17.49
CA GLY A 224 26.71 11.19 -18.89
C GLY A 224 26.83 9.72 -19.34
N ILE A 225 26.41 9.42 -20.55
CA ILE A 225 26.65 8.11 -21.16
C ILE A 225 27.72 8.23 -22.24
N LYS A 226 27.46 9.01 -23.29
CA LYS A 226 28.44 9.30 -24.37
C LYS A 226 29.19 10.59 -24.10
N ALA A 227 28.48 11.63 -23.71
CA ALA A 227 29.04 12.90 -23.33
C ALA A 227 29.49 12.86 -21.86
N GLN A 228 30.63 12.23 -21.58
CA GLN A 228 31.17 12.08 -20.24
C GLN A 228 31.55 13.42 -19.61
N GLY A 229 31.15 13.61 -18.32
CA GLY A 229 31.53 14.76 -17.52
C GLY A 229 33.00 14.74 -17.07
N PRO A 230 33.57 15.88 -16.67
CA PRO A 230 34.95 15.94 -16.22
C PRO A 230 35.20 15.10 -14.95
N VAL A 231 34.28 15.12 -13.99
CA VAL A 231 34.34 14.33 -12.75
C VAL A 231 34.36 12.84 -13.10
N TYR A 232 33.49 12.40 -13.96
CA TYR A 232 33.42 10.99 -14.36
C TYR A 232 34.69 10.52 -15.08
N ARG A 233 35.25 11.34 -15.97
CA ARG A 233 36.52 11.01 -16.64
C ARG A 233 37.67 10.88 -15.65
N TRP A 234 37.72 11.76 -14.66
CA TRP A 234 38.73 11.69 -13.60
C TRP A 234 38.58 10.41 -12.79
N THR A 235 37.36 10.08 -12.31
CA THR A 235 37.12 8.85 -11.54
C THR A 235 37.42 7.59 -12.36
N THR A 236 37.05 7.55 -13.63
CA THR A 236 37.36 6.41 -14.51
C THR A 236 38.86 6.21 -14.69
N ALA A 237 39.64 7.30 -14.76
CA ALA A 237 41.10 7.24 -14.87
C ALA A 237 41.81 6.78 -13.57
N HIS A 238 41.16 6.99 -12.41
CA HIS A 238 41.75 6.67 -11.08
C HIS A 238 41.08 5.47 -10.41
N SER A 239 40.17 4.75 -11.08
CA SER A 239 39.50 3.55 -10.59
C SER A 239 39.95 2.32 -11.39
N ASN A 240 39.69 1.15 -10.85
CA ASN A 240 39.94 -0.14 -11.49
C ASN A 240 38.72 -1.03 -11.42
N PRO A 241 38.63 -2.14 -12.19
CA PRO A 241 37.48 -3.03 -12.18
C PRO A 241 37.14 -3.62 -10.81
N ILE A 242 38.15 -3.85 -9.97
CA ILE A 242 37.95 -4.40 -8.62
C ILE A 242 37.22 -3.40 -7.75
N LEU A 243 37.68 -2.13 -7.73
CA LEU A 243 37.00 -1.06 -7.00
C LEU A 243 35.59 -0.83 -7.49
N ALA A 244 35.39 -0.79 -8.80
CA ALA A 244 34.06 -0.62 -9.38
C ALA A 244 33.09 -1.78 -9.00
N SER A 245 33.60 -3.02 -9.03
CA SER A 245 32.85 -4.20 -8.60
C SER A 245 32.56 -4.18 -7.09
N ALA A 246 33.51 -3.78 -6.27
CA ALA A 246 33.36 -3.66 -4.82
C ALA A 246 32.29 -2.62 -4.45
N ILE A 247 32.32 -1.43 -5.06
CA ILE A 247 31.32 -0.38 -4.88
C ILE A 247 29.92 -0.91 -5.23
N MET A 248 29.78 -1.58 -6.37
CA MET A 248 28.51 -2.14 -6.82
C MET A 248 28.01 -3.23 -5.87
N LEU A 249 28.89 -4.16 -5.45
CA LEU A 249 28.53 -5.27 -4.57
C LEU A 249 28.17 -4.81 -3.16
N ILE A 250 28.94 -3.89 -2.57
CA ILE A 250 28.64 -3.33 -1.25
C ILE A 250 27.30 -2.61 -1.28
N SER A 251 27.05 -1.77 -2.30
CA SER A 251 25.74 -1.10 -2.43
C SER A 251 24.60 -2.09 -2.59
N PHE A 252 24.79 -3.17 -3.35
CA PHE A 252 23.82 -4.25 -3.49
C PHE A 252 23.51 -4.91 -2.14
N ILE A 253 24.55 -5.30 -1.39
CA ILE A 253 24.39 -5.94 -0.06
C ILE A 253 23.64 -5.00 0.89
N LEU A 254 24.02 -3.72 0.94
CA LEU A 254 23.35 -2.74 1.80
C LEU A 254 21.90 -2.50 1.40
N LEU A 255 21.58 -2.47 0.09
CA LEU A 255 20.18 -2.38 -0.38
C LEU A 255 19.37 -3.61 0.02
N VAL A 256 19.94 -4.82 -0.07
CA VAL A 256 19.27 -6.04 0.38
C VAL A 256 19.06 -6.03 1.90
N THR A 257 20.05 -5.56 2.67
CA THR A 257 19.91 -5.41 4.13
C THR A 257 18.79 -4.41 4.49
N LEU A 258 18.74 -3.25 3.83
CA LEU A 258 17.65 -2.30 4.03
C LEU A 258 16.29 -2.90 3.62
N GLY A 259 16.25 -3.67 2.55
CA GLY A 259 15.04 -4.39 2.11
C GLY A 259 14.54 -5.42 3.12
N TYR A 260 15.40 -5.91 3.99
CA TYR A 260 15.05 -6.82 5.08
C TYR A 260 14.65 -6.08 6.36
N GLU A 261 15.35 -5.00 6.74
CA GLU A 261 15.21 -4.35 8.05
C GLU A 261 14.25 -3.16 8.07
N MET A 262 14.10 -2.44 6.96
CA MET A 262 13.31 -1.21 6.92
C MET A 262 11.82 -1.53 7.05
N LYS A 263 11.08 -0.68 7.79
CA LYS A 263 9.64 -0.82 7.98
C LYS A 263 8.91 0.35 7.34
N PHE A 264 7.82 0.07 6.62
CA PHE A 264 6.99 1.09 5.99
C PHE A 264 6.37 2.05 7.02
N GLU A 265 5.89 1.52 8.13
CA GLU A 265 5.22 2.29 9.19
C GLU A 265 6.18 3.06 10.12
N ALA A 266 7.48 3.03 9.87
CA ALA A 266 8.47 3.72 10.71
C ALA A 266 8.76 5.13 10.19
N LEU A 267 8.64 6.16 11.04
CA LEU A 267 8.94 7.55 10.69
C LEU A 267 10.37 7.73 10.16
N GLN A 268 11.34 6.99 10.70
CA GLN A 268 12.75 7.02 10.28
C GLN A 268 12.92 6.65 8.80
N THR A 269 12.03 5.82 8.25
CA THR A 269 12.00 5.47 6.84
C THR A 269 11.87 6.72 5.96
N TYR A 270 11.00 7.64 6.34
CA TYR A 270 10.72 8.89 5.60
C TYR A 270 11.68 10.01 5.95
N GLN A 271 12.29 10.00 7.14
CA GLN A 271 13.26 11.01 7.58
C GLN A 271 14.68 10.77 7.07
N GLY A 272 15.00 9.57 6.58
CA GLY A 272 16.34 9.29 6.08
C GLY A 272 16.50 7.93 5.40
N GLY A 273 15.64 6.96 5.70
CA GLY A 273 15.72 5.60 5.15
C GLY A 273 15.61 5.57 3.63
N LEU A 274 14.59 6.22 3.06
CA LEU A 274 14.39 6.31 1.61
C LEU A 274 15.53 7.09 0.92
N LEU A 275 16.06 8.14 1.56
CA LEU A 275 17.23 8.85 1.06
C LEU A 275 18.47 7.95 1.03
N LEU A 276 18.69 7.16 2.07
CA LEU A 276 19.81 6.19 2.12
C LEU A 276 19.68 5.14 1.00
N ALA A 277 18.50 4.57 0.81
CA ALA A 277 18.21 3.64 -0.29
C ALA A 277 18.49 4.28 -1.66
N THR A 278 18.05 5.52 -1.86
CA THR A 278 18.27 6.32 -3.07
C THR A 278 19.78 6.56 -3.32
N VAL A 279 20.53 6.95 -2.29
CA VAL A 279 21.98 7.16 -2.40
C VAL A 279 22.70 5.86 -2.74
N LEU A 280 22.36 4.76 -2.07
CA LEU A 280 22.94 3.44 -2.36
C LEU A 280 22.64 2.97 -3.78
N ALA A 281 21.39 3.18 -4.26
CA ALA A 281 21.02 2.92 -5.65
C ALA A 281 21.86 3.77 -6.61
N GLY A 282 22.04 5.06 -6.30
CA GLY A 282 22.89 5.95 -7.07
C GLY A 282 24.36 5.52 -7.12
N VAL A 283 24.91 5.10 -6.00
CA VAL A 283 26.28 4.56 -5.90
C VAL A 283 26.41 3.25 -6.69
N MET A 284 25.41 2.36 -6.62
CA MET A 284 25.36 1.13 -7.41
C MET A 284 25.33 1.42 -8.92
N ILE A 285 24.50 2.39 -9.36
CA ILE A 285 24.42 2.84 -10.77
C ILE A 285 25.79 3.38 -11.23
N TYR A 286 26.43 4.21 -10.40
CA TYR A 286 27.73 4.78 -10.71
C TYR A 286 28.83 3.70 -10.80
N GLY A 287 28.84 2.76 -9.86
CA GLY A 287 29.75 1.59 -9.88
C GLY A 287 29.54 0.72 -11.13
N ALA A 288 28.29 0.41 -11.48
CA ALA A 288 27.95 -0.34 -12.68
C ALA A 288 28.41 0.40 -13.95
N ARG A 289 28.30 1.73 -13.96
CA ARG A 289 28.75 2.57 -15.08
C ARG A 289 30.28 2.56 -15.20
N LEU A 290 31.04 2.66 -14.10
CA LEU A 290 32.50 2.54 -14.07
C LEU A 290 32.94 1.14 -14.56
N LEU A 291 32.31 0.10 -14.05
CA LEU A 291 32.63 -1.27 -14.42
C LEU A 291 32.42 -1.53 -15.92
N HIS A 292 31.35 -0.94 -16.51
CA HIS A 292 31.10 -1.02 -17.95
C HIS A 292 32.29 -0.50 -18.78
N ASP A 293 32.83 0.69 -18.43
CA ASP A 293 33.91 1.31 -19.19
C ASP A 293 35.26 0.61 -18.96
N GLN A 294 35.47 0.04 -17.78
CA GLN A 294 36.69 -0.68 -17.42
C GLN A 294 36.73 -2.14 -17.87
N THR A 295 35.59 -2.71 -18.24
CA THR A 295 35.48 -4.10 -18.71
C THR A 295 34.91 -4.19 -20.13
N PRO A 296 35.58 -3.60 -21.15
CA PRO A 296 35.02 -3.56 -22.52
C PRO A 296 34.80 -4.96 -23.11
N ASN A 297 35.66 -5.91 -22.78
CA ASN A 297 35.66 -7.28 -23.33
C ASN A 297 34.83 -8.28 -22.49
N LEU A 298 34.37 -7.88 -21.28
CA LEU A 298 33.56 -8.75 -20.45
C LEU A 298 32.07 -8.49 -20.72
N ASN A 299 31.32 -9.54 -21.00
CA ASN A 299 29.87 -9.43 -21.18
C ASN A 299 29.13 -9.90 -19.94
N GLU A 300 28.02 -9.24 -19.63
CA GLU A 300 27.11 -9.71 -18.60
C GLU A 300 26.46 -11.04 -19.00
N PRO A 301 26.08 -11.91 -18.03
CA PRO A 301 25.35 -13.14 -18.31
C PRO A 301 24.06 -12.88 -19.09
N ARG A 302 23.74 -13.73 -20.07
CA ARG A 302 22.55 -13.55 -20.93
C ARG A 302 21.24 -13.52 -20.16
N TRP A 303 21.12 -14.31 -19.07
CA TRP A 303 19.93 -14.33 -18.24
C TRP A 303 19.69 -13.00 -17.50
N MET A 304 20.76 -12.32 -17.04
CA MET A 304 20.64 -10.98 -16.45
C MET A 304 20.09 -9.99 -17.47
N GLY A 305 20.62 -10.06 -18.68
CA GLY A 305 20.12 -9.25 -19.77
C GLY A 305 18.66 -9.46 -20.06
N PHE A 306 18.23 -10.71 -20.11
CA PHE A 306 16.85 -11.09 -20.34
C PHE A 306 15.93 -10.55 -19.24
N LEU A 307 16.23 -10.82 -17.95
CA LEU A 307 15.43 -10.35 -16.82
C LEU A 307 15.34 -8.82 -16.77
N ALA A 308 16.44 -8.12 -17.04
CA ALA A 308 16.42 -6.67 -17.10
C ALA A 308 15.58 -6.12 -18.26
N ASP A 309 15.55 -6.78 -19.40
CA ASP A 309 14.73 -6.36 -20.55
C ASP A 309 13.24 -6.46 -20.23
N VAL A 310 12.81 -7.54 -19.59
CA VAL A 310 11.40 -7.80 -19.25
C VAL A 310 10.95 -7.19 -17.93
N SER A 311 11.88 -6.64 -17.10
CA SER A 311 11.60 -6.20 -15.72
C SER A 311 10.42 -5.22 -15.59
N TYR A 312 10.24 -4.32 -16.56
CA TYR A 312 9.13 -3.38 -16.57
C TYR A 312 7.77 -4.09 -16.73
N SER A 313 7.67 -4.99 -17.70
CA SER A 313 6.43 -5.73 -17.92
C SER A 313 6.17 -6.73 -16.78
N VAL A 314 7.22 -7.34 -16.18
CA VAL A 314 7.07 -8.16 -14.95
C VAL A 314 6.48 -7.33 -13.83
N TYR A 315 6.94 -6.09 -13.65
CA TYR A 315 6.37 -5.16 -12.67
C TYR A 315 4.89 -4.87 -12.92
N LEU A 316 4.44 -4.81 -14.18
CA LEU A 316 3.02 -4.58 -14.50
C LEU A 316 2.13 -5.79 -14.18
N TYR A 317 2.62 -7.02 -14.39
CA TYR A 317 1.82 -8.23 -14.21
C TYR A 317 1.86 -8.79 -12.79
N HIS A 318 2.97 -8.62 -12.05
CA HIS A 318 3.18 -9.36 -10.81
C HIS A 318 2.12 -9.09 -9.74
N TRP A 319 1.74 -7.84 -9.51
CA TRP A 319 0.82 -7.50 -8.44
C TRP A 319 -0.60 -8.02 -8.68
N PRO A 320 -1.28 -7.71 -9.79
CA PRO A 320 -2.62 -8.22 -10.01
C PRO A 320 -2.67 -9.75 -10.10
N LEU A 321 -1.67 -10.39 -10.68
CA LEU A 321 -1.58 -11.85 -10.69
C LEU A 321 -1.38 -12.42 -9.28
N TYR A 322 -0.54 -11.79 -8.47
CA TYR A 322 -0.33 -12.22 -7.09
C TYR A 322 -1.60 -12.06 -6.25
N VAL A 323 -2.30 -10.94 -6.35
CA VAL A 323 -3.60 -10.75 -5.67
C VAL A 323 -4.56 -11.85 -6.06
N ILE A 324 -4.68 -12.17 -7.35
CA ILE A 324 -5.56 -13.26 -7.82
C ILE A 324 -5.13 -14.62 -7.27
N PHE A 325 -3.86 -15.00 -7.40
CA PHE A 325 -3.40 -16.33 -7.01
C PHE A 325 -3.29 -16.53 -5.49
N SER A 326 -3.00 -15.48 -4.73
CA SER A 326 -2.94 -15.57 -3.27
C SER A 326 -4.30 -15.93 -2.63
N HIS A 327 -5.42 -15.70 -3.35
CA HIS A 327 -6.76 -16.10 -2.92
C HIS A 327 -7.11 -17.54 -3.34
N LEU A 328 -6.47 -18.04 -4.39
CA LEU A 328 -6.77 -19.36 -4.94
C LEU A 328 -5.90 -20.46 -4.33
N MET A 329 -4.73 -20.13 -3.79
CA MET A 329 -3.75 -21.10 -3.34
C MET A 329 -2.85 -20.56 -2.21
N VAL A 330 -2.04 -21.45 -1.62
CA VAL A 330 -1.08 -21.09 -0.56
C VAL A 330 -0.01 -20.11 -1.07
N ASN A 331 0.44 -19.22 -0.20
CA ASN A 331 1.26 -18.05 -0.56
C ASN A 331 2.51 -18.38 -1.40
N TRP A 332 3.31 -19.39 -1.01
CA TRP A 332 4.54 -19.72 -1.74
C TRP A 332 4.26 -20.20 -3.18
N LEU A 333 3.14 -20.92 -3.39
CA LEU A 333 2.73 -21.39 -4.72
C LEU A 333 2.19 -20.22 -5.56
N ALA A 334 1.42 -19.33 -4.94
CA ALA A 334 0.96 -18.09 -5.57
C ALA A 334 2.14 -17.22 -6.04
N ALA A 335 3.16 -17.03 -5.17
CA ALA A 335 4.37 -16.29 -5.50
C ALA A 335 5.15 -16.93 -6.67
N LEU A 336 5.32 -18.25 -6.64
CA LEU A 336 6.01 -19.00 -7.71
C LEU A 336 5.26 -18.87 -9.04
N LEU A 337 3.96 -19.14 -9.03
CA LEU A 337 3.13 -19.09 -10.25
C LEU A 337 3.05 -17.67 -10.82
N THR A 338 2.89 -16.67 -9.95
CA THR A 338 2.94 -15.26 -10.32
C THR A 338 4.27 -14.92 -11.00
N THR A 339 5.39 -15.32 -10.41
CA THR A 339 6.72 -15.03 -10.95
C THR A 339 6.88 -15.64 -12.35
N VAL A 340 6.56 -16.92 -12.48
CA VAL A 340 6.70 -17.64 -13.78
C VAL A 340 5.80 -17.02 -14.84
N LEU A 341 4.51 -16.82 -14.52
CA LEU A 341 3.54 -16.28 -15.48
C LEU A 341 3.86 -14.83 -15.86
N SER A 342 4.27 -14.00 -14.88
CA SER A 342 4.70 -12.63 -15.16
C SER A 342 5.90 -12.59 -16.10
N ILE A 343 6.89 -13.46 -15.92
CA ILE A 343 8.06 -13.54 -16.81
C ILE A 343 7.63 -13.99 -18.22
N VAL A 344 6.77 -15.00 -18.33
CA VAL A 344 6.28 -15.51 -19.63
C VAL A 344 5.49 -14.44 -20.38
N LEU A 345 4.50 -13.83 -19.74
CA LEU A 345 3.70 -12.76 -20.33
C LEU A 345 4.56 -11.55 -20.72
N SER A 346 5.53 -11.19 -19.88
CA SER A 346 6.45 -10.10 -20.13
C SER A 346 7.39 -10.38 -21.30
N ALA A 347 7.89 -11.61 -21.44
CA ALA A 347 8.70 -12.00 -22.57
C ALA A 347 7.90 -11.93 -23.89
N LEU A 348 6.64 -12.40 -23.87
CA LEU A 348 5.74 -12.29 -25.02
C LEU A 348 5.46 -10.81 -25.37
N SER A 349 5.16 -9.97 -24.36
CA SER A 349 4.96 -8.54 -24.57
C SER A 349 6.20 -7.89 -25.18
N TYR A 350 7.35 -8.02 -24.54
CA TYR A 350 8.58 -7.31 -24.90
C TYR A 350 9.20 -7.76 -26.22
N TYR A 351 9.26 -9.08 -26.48
CA TYR A 351 9.93 -9.60 -27.69
C TYR A 351 9.01 -9.74 -28.91
N VAL A 352 7.70 -9.79 -28.71
CA VAL A 352 6.74 -10.01 -29.80
C VAL A 352 5.79 -8.84 -29.97
N LEU A 353 4.96 -8.52 -28.95
CA LEU A 353 3.86 -7.57 -29.13
C LEU A 353 4.34 -6.12 -29.27
N GLU A 354 5.20 -5.65 -28.36
CA GLU A 354 5.69 -4.26 -28.40
C GLU A 354 6.44 -3.91 -29.69
N PRO A 355 7.39 -4.74 -30.18
CA PRO A 355 8.04 -4.47 -31.46
C PRO A 355 7.06 -4.47 -32.64
N VAL A 356 6.12 -5.41 -32.64
CA VAL A 356 5.14 -5.56 -33.74
C VAL A 356 4.18 -4.36 -33.76
N ILE A 357 3.68 -3.91 -32.63
CA ILE A 357 2.84 -2.71 -32.49
C ILE A 357 3.62 -1.45 -32.91
N ALA A 358 4.92 -1.39 -32.60
CA ALA A 358 5.80 -0.29 -33.03
C ALA A 358 6.24 -0.37 -34.48
N GLY A 359 5.65 -1.26 -35.31
CA GLY A 359 5.98 -1.44 -36.72
C GLY A 359 7.33 -2.12 -37.00
N LYS A 360 7.92 -2.74 -35.97
CA LYS A 360 9.19 -3.48 -36.05
C LYS A 360 8.93 -4.98 -36.15
N ARG A 361 10.00 -5.76 -36.36
CA ARG A 361 9.92 -7.23 -36.37
C ARG A 361 10.03 -7.76 -34.94
N GLY A 362 9.06 -8.55 -34.52
CA GLY A 362 9.12 -9.32 -33.28
C GLY A 362 9.98 -10.58 -33.43
N HIS A 363 10.37 -11.19 -32.32
CA HIS A 363 11.12 -12.44 -32.27
C HIS A 363 10.40 -13.44 -31.36
N LEU A 364 9.96 -14.57 -31.93
CA LEU A 364 9.30 -15.66 -31.23
C LEU A 364 10.07 -16.97 -31.49
N PHE A 365 10.65 -17.56 -30.44
CA PHE A 365 11.44 -18.80 -30.51
C PHE A 365 12.47 -18.82 -31.67
N GLY A 366 13.20 -17.70 -31.87
CA GLY A 366 14.20 -17.57 -32.94
C GLY A 366 13.64 -17.19 -34.32
N HIS A 367 12.32 -17.20 -34.53
CA HIS A 367 11.67 -16.78 -35.76
C HIS A 367 11.32 -15.28 -35.71
N ARG A 368 11.51 -14.62 -36.84
CA ARG A 368 11.13 -13.22 -37.02
C ARG A 368 9.65 -13.14 -37.40
N VAL A 369 8.89 -12.42 -36.63
CA VAL A 369 7.44 -12.24 -36.82
C VAL A 369 7.16 -10.79 -37.22
N THR A 370 6.28 -10.59 -38.18
CA THR A 370 5.89 -9.27 -38.69
C THR A 370 4.44 -8.94 -38.33
N TRP A 371 4.08 -7.65 -38.41
CA TRP A 371 2.70 -7.20 -38.23
C TRP A 371 1.72 -7.96 -39.12
N ARG A 372 2.05 -8.15 -40.42
CA ARG A 372 1.17 -8.86 -41.36
C ARG A 372 0.82 -10.28 -40.91
N GLN A 373 1.72 -10.96 -40.23
CA GLN A 373 1.51 -12.34 -39.73
C GLN A 373 0.67 -12.37 -38.43
N LEU A 374 0.81 -11.35 -37.57
CA LEU A 374 0.15 -11.29 -36.29
C LEU A 374 -1.07 -10.37 -36.24
N GLN A 375 -1.31 -9.53 -37.27
CA GLN A 375 -2.37 -8.53 -37.23
C GLN A 375 -3.75 -9.12 -36.90
N LEU A 376 -4.14 -10.22 -37.58
CA LEU A 376 -5.44 -10.83 -37.35
C LEU A 376 -5.57 -11.40 -35.93
N PRO A 377 -4.68 -12.29 -35.44
CA PRO A 377 -4.79 -12.80 -34.09
C PRO A 377 -4.65 -11.71 -33.02
N VAL A 378 -3.77 -10.72 -33.21
CA VAL A 378 -3.59 -9.62 -32.22
C VAL A 378 -4.82 -8.72 -32.19
N ILE A 379 -5.39 -8.34 -33.34
CA ILE A 379 -6.61 -7.51 -33.38
C ILE A 379 -7.79 -8.30 -32.79
N THR A 380 -7.99 -9.57 -33.19
CA THR A 380 -9.07 -10.40 -32.65
C THR A 380 -8.96 -10.57 -31.15
N ALA A 381 -7.78 -10.95 -30.64
CA ALA A 381 -7.55 -11.07 -29.20
C ALA A 381 -7.75 -9.72 -28.50
N GLY A 382 -7.24 -8.63 -29.05
CA GLY A 382 -7.40 -7.28 -28.51
C GLY A 382 -8.87 -6.85 -28.42
N VAL A 383 -9.66 -7.11 -29.45
CA VAL A 383 -11.11 -6.81 -29.44
C VAL A 383 -11.84 -7.67 -28.39
N LEU A 384 -11.57 -8.97 -28.34
CA LEU A 384 -12.19 -9.86 -27.35
C LEU A 384 -11.84 -9.45 -25.92
N LEU A 385 -10.59 -9.12 -25.65
CA LEU A 385 -10.14 -8.65 -24.33
C LEU A 385 -10.75 -7.28 -23.99
N ALA A 386 -10.86 -6.36 -24.97
CA ALA A 386 -11.48 -5.06 -24.73
C ALA A 386 -12.99 -5.18 -24.45
N VAL A 387 -13.71 -6.03 -25.18
CA VAL A 387 -15.13 -6.34 -24.91
C VAL A 387 -15.28 -6.94 -23.52
N ASN A 388 -14.43 -7.92 -23.18
CA ASN A 388 -14.43 -8.52 -21.85
C ASN A 388 -14.16 -7.48 -20.75
N ALA A 389 -13.15 -6.62 -20.93
CA ALA A 389 -12.85 -5.53 -20.01
C ALA A 389 -14.07 -4.62 -19.79
N GLY A 390 -14.77 -4.26 -20.88
CA GLY A 390 -16.01 -3.49 -20.81
C GLY A 390 -17.12 -4.20 -20.00
N VAL A 391 -17.25 -5.52 -20.14
CA VAL A 391 -18.21 -6.32 -19.37
C VAL A 391 -17.83 -6.37 -17.89
N VAL A 392 -16.55 -6.62 -17.57
CA VAL A 392 -16.05 -6.61 -16.17
C VAL A 392 -16.29 -5.26 -15.51
N ILE A 393 -15.91 -4.16 -16.17
CA ILE A 393 -16.06 -2.80 -15.65
C ILE A 393 -17.54 -2.44 -15.44
N ARG A 394 -18.41 -2.81 -16.38
CA ARG A 394 -19.85 -2.52 -16.30
C ARG A 394 -20.52 -3.25 -15.14
N ASN A 395 -20.12 -4.49 -14.87
CA ASN A 395 -20.73 -5.35 -13.86
C ASN A 395 -20.04 -5.24 -12.49
N ALA A 396 -18.97 -4.48 -12.39
CA ALA A 396 -18.23 -4.31 -11.14
C ALA A 396 -19.09 -3.59 -10.07
N PRO A 397 -19.08 -4.04 -8.81
CA PRO A 397 -19.75 -3.36 -7.73
C PRO A 397 -19.07 -2.01 -7.45
N GLN A 398 -19.86 -1.05 -6.96
CA GLN A 398 -19.33 0.26 -6.52
C GLN A 398 -18.86 0.23 -5.05
N LEU A 399 -19.40 -0.70 -4.28
CA LEU A 399 -19.05 -0.94 -2.89
C LEU A 399 -18.81 -2.44 -2.71
N SER A 400 -17.81 -2.81 -1.92
CA SER A 400 -17.60 -4.20 -1.52
C SER A 400 -18.74 -4.69 -0.63
N THR A 401 -18.93 -5.99 -0.55
CA THR A 401 -19.93 -6.60 0.34
C THR A 401 -19.72 -6.18 1.80
N LEU A 402 -18.45 -6.09 2.22
CA LEU A 402 -18.10 -5.61 3.56
C LEU A 402 -18.53 -4.15 3.76
N GLU A 403 -18.20 -3.25 2.84
CA GLU A 403 -18.60 -1.84 2.93
C GLU A 403 -20.13 -1.68 2.94
N GLN A 404 -20.84 -2.42 2.08
CA GLN A 404 -22.30 -2.42 2.06
C GLN A 404 -22.87 -2.87 3.40
N ASN A 405 -22.38 -3.97 3.98
CA ASN A 405 -22.83 -4.49 5.26
C ASN A 405 -22.56 -3.52 6.41
N LEU A 406 -21.36 -2.91 6.45
CA LEU A 406 -21.04 -1.90 7.47
C LEU A 406 -21.91 -0.65 7.33
N TRP A 407 -22.15 -0.19 6.10
CA TRP A 407 -22.99 0.98 5.85
C TRP A 407 -24.46 0.73 6.23
N ILE A 408 -25.01 -0.41 5.83
CA ILE A 408 -26.39 -0.83 6.19
C ILE A 408 -26.51 -0.96 7.72
N SER A 409 -25.55 -1.62 8.37
CA SER A 409 -25.55 -1.79 9.83
C SER A 409 -25.46 -0.44 10.57
N GLY A 410 -24.70 0.51 10.02
CA GLY A 410 -24.62 1.87 10.54
C GLY A 410 -25.96 2.59 10.46
N ILE A 411 -26.67 2.52 9.33
CA ILE A 411 -27.99 3.13 9.16
C ILE A 411 -29.00 2.54 10.15
N TYR A 412 -29.06 1.21 10.28
CA TYR A 412 -29.93 0.57 11.25
C TYR A 412 -29.65 1.03 12.69
N GLN A 413 -28.37 1.14 13.04
CA GLN A 413 -27.98 1.64 14.36
C GLN A 413 -28.44 3.08 14.60
N ASP A 414 -28.33 3.95 13.63
CA ASP A 414 -28.76 5.35 13.76
C ASP A 414 -30.28 5.46 13.89
N VAL A 415 -31.03 4.63 13.18
CA VAL A 415 -32.49 4.53 13.34
C VAL A 415 -32.84 4.08 14.76
N ASP A 416 -32.18 3.06 15.30
CA ASP A 416 -32.41 2.58 16.67
C ASP A 416 -32.04 3.65 17.71
N LYS A 417 -30.95 4.41 17.50
CA LYS A 417 -30.58 5.53 18.37
C LYS A 417 -31.64 6.63 18.39
N VAL A 418 -32.22 6.95 17.23
CA VAL A 418 -33.31 7.93 17.12
C VAL A 418 -34.55 7.44 17.84
N ALA A 419 -34.95 6.18 17.64
CA ALA A 419 -36.10 5.59 18.34
C ALA A 419 -35.91 5.59 19.86
N THR A 420 -34.74 5.14 20.34
CA THR A 420 -34.39 5.13 21.78
C THR A 420 -34.40 6.53 22.39
N THR A 421 -33.90 7.52 21.63
CA THR A 421 -33.89 8.93 22.07
C THR A 421 -35.30 9.48 22.16
N HIS A 422 -36.14 9.19 21.16
CA HIS A 422 -37.57 9.55 21.16
C HIS A 422 -38.29 8.99 22.40
N ASP A 423 -38.10 7.70 22.68
CA ASP A 423 -38.73 7.04 23.81
C ASP A 423 -38.24 7.62 25.15
N ALA A 424 -36.96 7.94 25.26
CA ALA A 424 -36.39 8.60 26.43
C ALA A 424 -36.98 10.00 26.65
N VAL A 425 -37.18 10.78 25.57
CA VAL A 425 -37.84 12.10 25.62
C VAL A 425 -39.28 11.96 26.07
N LEU A 426 -40.05 11.01 25.50
CA LEU A 426 -41.41 10.74 25.89
C LEU A 426 -41.52 10.35 27.38
N ALA A 427 -40.60 9.49 27.84
CA ALA A 427 -40.52 9.08 29.24
C ALA A 427 -40.19 10.26 30.17
N ALA A 428 -39.36 11.20 29.72
CA ALA A 428 -38.99 12.38 30.50
C ALA A 428 -40.11 13.42 30.61
N VAL A 429 -40.97 13.50 29.58
CA VAL A 429 -42.12 14.44 29.51
C VAL A 429 -43.39 13.86 30.12
N ALA A 430 -43.46 12.53 30.28
CA ALA A 430 -44.61 11.88 30.93
C ALA A 430 -44.84 12.36 32.35
N PRO A 431 -46.09 12.63 32.79
CA PRO A 431 -46.35 13.12 34.15
C PRO A 431 -45.85 12.12 35.18
N LYS A 432 -44.89 12.55 36.03
CA LYS A 432 -44.35 11.73 37.09
C LYS A 432 -45.44 11.38 38.07
N LYS A 433 -45.89 10.12 38.12
CA LYS A 433 -46.68 9.59 39.26
C LYS A 433 -45.86 9.81 40.53
N LYS A 434 -46.44 10.52 41.54
CA LYS A 434 -45.84 10.72 42.84
C LYS A 434 -45.39 9.37 43.41
N GLN A 435 -44.10 9.08 43.40
CA GLN A 435 -43.52 7.99 44.17
C GLN A 435 -43.24 8.50 45.58
N THR A 436 -43.77 7.80 46.56
CA THR A 436 -43.45 7.98 47.99
C THR A 436 -41.97 7.73 48.18
N PRO A 437 -41.24 8.55 48.98
CA PRO A 437 -39.81 8.36 49.17
C PRO A 437 -39.56 7.08 49.97
N SER A 438 -39.10 6.05 49.37
CA SER A 438 -38.53 4.86 49.99
C SER A 438 -37.01 5.05 50.16
N HIS A 439 -36.53 4.65 51.31
CA HIS A 439 -35.16 4.84 51.81
C HIS A 439 -34.03 4.45 50.85
N LYS A 440 -33.00 5.32 50.85
CA LYS A 440 -31.57 5.08 50.58
C LYS A 440 -31.16 3.68 50.06
N ASN A 441 -31.24 3.47 48.79
CA ASN A 441 -30.32 2.60 48.05
C ASN A 441 -29.91 3.38 46.81
N ALA A 442 -28.61 3.35 46.45
CA ALA A 442 -28.12 3.91 45.20
C ALA A 442 -29.01 3.41 44.05
N PRO A 443 -29.34 4.23 43.04
CA PRO A 443 -30.22 3.81 41.97
C PRO A 443 -29.67 2.52 41.37
N ALA A 444 -30.48 1.44 41.36
CA ALA A 444 -30.11 0.17 40.78
C ALA A 444 -29.72 0.41 39.31
N LYS A 445 -28.56 -0.07 38.90
CA LYS A 445 -28.10 0.05 37.51
C LYS A 445 -29.12 -0.58 36.58
N ALA A 446 -29.29 -0.02 35.39
CA ALA A 446 -30.22 -0.56 34.41
C ALA A 446 -29.81 -2.01 34.04
N PRO A 447 -30.70 -2.99 34.19
CA PRO A 447 -30.35 -4.39 33.89
C PRO A 447 -30.06 -4.59 32.43
N GLY A 448 -29.12 -5.48 32.13
CA GLY A 448 -28.75 -5.86 30.75
C GLY A 448 -27.30 -5.56 30.39
N VAL A 449 -27.03 -5.48 29.10
CA VAL A 449 -25.70 -5.44 28.54
C VAL A 449 -25.53 -4.21 27.64
N SER A 450 -24.53 -3.37 27.90
CA SER A 450 -24.04 -2.35 26.97
C SER A 450 -22.84 -2.92 26.21
N ILE A 451 -22.95 -3.06 24.89
CA ILE A 451 -21.86 -3.50 24.01
C ILE A 451 -21.35 -2.29 23.24
N ILE A 452 -20.10 -1.93 23.47
CA ILE A 452 -19.42 -0.82 22.80
C ILE A 452 -18.33 -1.43 21.91
N GLY A 453 -18.45 -1.28 20.59
CA GLY A 453 -17.60 -1.99 19.65
C GLY A 453 -17.08 -1.17 18.47
N ASP A 454 -16.18 -1.79 17.72
CA ASP A 454 -15.60 -1.29 16.47
C ASP A 454 -16.34 -1.86 15.23
N SER A 455 -15.67 -1.81 14.07
CA SER A 455 -16.22 -2.31 12.80
C SER A 455 -16.61 -3.79 12.82
N VAL A 456 -15.89 -4.63 13.59
CA VAL A 456 -16.22 -6.06 13.71
C VAL A 456 -17.57 -6.24 14.40
N THR A 457 -17.77 -5.53 15.49
CA THR A 457 -19.04 -5.51 16.22
C THR A 457 -20.16 -4.90 15.39
N LEU A 458 -19.88 -3.85 14.61
CA LEU A 458 -20.84 -3.23 13.72
C LEU A 458 -21.31 -4.21 12.64
N GLY A 459 -20.41 -4.95 12.04
CA GLY A 459 -20.73 -5.96 11.02
C GLY A 459 -21.58 -7.13 11.54
N THR A 460 -21.45 -7.46 12.85
CA THR A 460 -22.21 -8.53 13.55
C THR A 460 -23.41 -8.00 14.32
N ARG A 461 -23.67 -6.70 14.29
CA ARG A 461 -24.64 -6.03 15.16
C ARG A 461 -26.04 -6.64 15.13
N SER A 462 -26.56 -6.92 13.94
CA SER A 462 -27.89 -7.52 13.79
C SER A 462 -27.99 -8.87 14.51
N TYR A 463 -26.98 -9.73 14.27
CA TYR A 463 -26.94 -11.06 14.90
C TYR A 463 -26.81 -10.96 16.43
N LEU A 464 -25.98 -10.04 16.93
CA LEU A 464 -25.81 -9.81 18.37
C LEU A 464 -27.11 -9.32 19.00
N GLY A 465 -27.86 -8.42 18.34
CA GLY A 465 -29.15 -7.91 18.84
C GLY A 465 -30.16 -9.04 19.06
N ASP A 466 -30.16 -10.02 18.19
CA ASP A 466 -31.07 -11.19 18.27
C ASP A 466 -30.60 -12.26 19.26
N HIS A 467 -29.28 -12.36 19.54
CA HIS A 467 -28.72 -13.51 20.27
C HIS A 467 -28.02 -13.12 21.60
N VAL A 468 -27.89 -11.85 21.92
CA VAL A 468 -27.44 -11.37 23.24
C VAL A 468 -28.60 -10.69 23.94
N ALA A 469 -29.18 -11.39 24.91
CA ALA A 469 -30.39 -10.93 25.58
C ALA A 469 -30.22 -9.58 26.27
N ASN A 470 -31.21 -8.70 26.09
CA ASN A 470 -31.25 -7.37 26.71
C ASN A 470 -29.95 -6.56 26.45
N SER A 471 -29.47 -6.59 25.22
CA SER A 471 -28.28 -5.83 24.80
C SER A 471 -28.64 -4.45 24.24
N ASN A 472 -27.77 -3.47 24.49
CA ASN A 472 -27.73 -2.18 23.82
C ASN A 472 -26.36 -2.08 23.13
N ILE A 473 -26.36 -2.05 21.79
CA ILE A 473 -25.13 -2.14 20.98
C ILE A 473 -24.85 -0.78 20.36
N ASP A 474 -23.67 -0.22 20.64
CA ASP A 474 -23.14 0.99 20.03
C ASP A 474 -21.78 0.64 19.40
N ALA A 475 -21.77 0.48 18.08
CA ALA A 475 -20.59 0.11 17.33
C ALA A 475 -20.35 1.11 16.18
N GLU A 476 -19.10 1.31 15.78
CA GLU A 476 -18.72 2.26 14.75
C GLU A 476 -17.45 1.80 14.03
N GLY A 477 -17.37 2.04 12.73
CA GLY A 477 -16.16 1.78 11.95
C GLY A 477 -14.96 2.56 12.53
N ASP A 478 -13.78 1.95 12.51
CA ASP A 478 -12.51 2.55 12.96
C ASP A 478 -12.49 3.10 14.40
N ARG A 479 -13.44 2.67 15.24
CA ARG A 479 -13.49 3.10 16.62
C ARG A 479 -12.26 2.65 17.40
N THR A 480 -11.56 3.61 17.98
CA THR A 480 -10.44 3.38 18.91
C THR A 480 -10.91 3.24 20.35
N MET A 481 -10.05 2.73 21.23
CA MET A 481 -10.35 2.59 22.66
C MET A 481 -10.73 3.95 23.31
N ASN A 482 -10.10 5.05 22.89
CA ASN A 482 -10.43 6.39 23.39
C ASN A 482 -11.83 6.86 22.95
N LEU A 483 -12.27 6.49 21.75
CA LEU A 483 -13.64 6.77 21.30
C LEU A 483 -14.66 5.91 22.06
N ALA A 484 -14.35 4.63 22.32
CA ALA A 484 -15.17 3.76 23.17
C ALA A 484 -15.29 4.31 24.59
N TYR A 485 -14.20 4.82 25.17
CA TYR A 485 -14.22 5.51 26.45
C TYR A 485 -15.21 6.68 26.47
N LYS A 486 -15.22 7.52 25.43
CA LYS A 486 -16.18 8.63 25.32
C LYS A 486 -17.63 8.16 25.28
N VAL A 487 -17.91 7.07 24.56
CA VAL A 487 -19.25 6.45 24.49
C VAL A 487 -19.65 5.94 25.88
N MET A 488 -18.78 5.20 26.56
CA MET A 488 -19.02 4.73 27.93
C MET A 488 -19.34 5.89 28.89
N MET A 489 -18.52 6.95 28.87
CA MET A 489 -18.73 8.13 29.73
C MET A 489 -20.04 8.86 29.41
N ASN A 490 -20.44 8.94 28.15
CA ASN A 490 -21.72 9.53 27.77
C ASN A 490 -22.91 8.68 28.28
N GLN A 491 -22.81 7.34 28.15
CA GLN A 491 -23.83 6.44 28.69
C GLN A 491 -23.89 6.48 30.23
N GLN A 492 -22.75 6.65 30.90
CA GLN A 492 -22.76 6.89 32.38
C GLN A 492 -23.48 8.19 32.75
N ARG A 493 -23.13 9.30 32.10
CA ARG A 493 -23.74 10.62 32.34
C ARG A 493 -25.25 10.64 32.06
N SER A 494 -25.70 9.89 31.08
CA SER A 494 -27.12 9.77 30.71
C SER A 494 -27.86 8.68 31.50
N HIS A 495 -27.16 7.97 32.41
CA HIS A 495 -27.69 6.84 33.18
C HIS A 495 -28.25 5.70 32.29
N THR A 496 -27.73 5.55 31.09
CA THR A 496 -28.12 4.49 30.13
C THR A 496 -27.15 3.32 30.11
N LEU A 497 -25.97 3.46 30.74
CA LEU A 497 -25.01 2.37 30.87
C LEU A 497 -25.58 1.23 31.69
N ARG A 498 -25.53 0.01 31.17
CA ARG A 498 -26.16 -1.16 31.80
C ARG A 498 -25.21 -1.87 32.77
N GLU A 499 -25.73 -2.82 33.53
CA GLU A 499 -24.99 -3.59 34.56
C GLU A 499 -23.71 -4.21 33.97
N TYR A 500 -23.84 -4.88 32.81
CA TYR A 500 -22.70 -5.48 32.09
C TYR A 500 -22.24 -4.54 30.98
N VAL A 501 -20.96 -4.21 30.99
CA VAL A 501 -20.32 -3.37 29.97
C VAL A 501 -19.32 -4.21 29.19
N VAL A 502 -19.59 -4.42 27.90
CA VAL A 502 -18.72 -5.19 27.00
C VAL A 502 -18.01 -4.20 26.09
N ILE A 503 -16.68 -4.18 26.11
CA ILE A 503 -15.84 -3.38 25.22
C ILE A 503 -15.22 -4.31 24.19
N CYS A 504 -15.62 -4.14 22.93
CA CYS A 504 -15.17 -4.94 21.79
C CYS A 504 -14.34 -4.06 20.85
N ILE A 505 -13.17 -3.63 21.33
CA ILE A 505 -12.28 -2.70 20.62
C ILE A 505 -10.87 -3.25 20.64
N GLY A 506 -10.15 -3.10 19.55
CA GLY A 506 -8.73 -3.41 19.63
C GLY A 506 -8.06 -3.74 18.31
N THR A 507 -8.79 -3.99 17.25
CA THR A 507 -8.22 -4.13 15.90
C THR A 507 -7.48 -2.86 15.48
N ASN A 508 -8.00 -1.70 15.88
CA ASN A 508 -7.45 -0.36 15.64
C ASN A 508 -6.69 0.18 16.87
N ALA A 509 -6.02 -0.70 17.64
CA ALA A 509 -5.26 -0.30 18.84
C ALA A 509 -4.08 0.61 18.47
N LEU A 510 -4.00 1.76 19.14
CA LEU A 510 -2.93 2.75 18.98
C LEU A 510 -1.76 2.43 19.94
N ASP A 511 -0.65 3.16 19.83
CA ASP A 511 0.54 2.94 20.67
C ASP A 511 0.26 3.15 22.18
N ASP A 512 -0.70 4.00 22.51
CA ASP A 512 -1.16 4.29 23.88
C ASP A 512 -2.31 3.39 24.36
N TYR A 513 -2.47 2.20 23.76
CA TYR A 513 -3.57 1.26 24.07
C TYR A 513 -3.66 0.89 25.54
N GLU A 514 -2.52 0.78 26.23
CA GLU A 514 -2.47 0.47 27.67
C GLU A 514 -3.10 1.60 28.49
N GLU A 515 -2.68 2.85 28.26
CA GLU A 515 -3.22 4.04 28.95
C GLU A 515 -4.72 4.16 28.70
N GLN A 516 -5.16 3.99 27.45
CA GLN A 516 -6.57 4.08 27.08
C GLN A 516 -7.42 3.00 27.74
N THR A 517 -6.93 1.76 27.82
CA THR A 517 -7.61 0.65 28.51
C THR A 517 -7.71 0.91 30.01
N MET A 518 -6.62 1.36 30.63
CA MET A 518 -6.60 1.67 32.05
C MET A 518 -7.56 2.80 32.40
N LYS A 519 -7.74 3.78 31.52
CA LYS A 519 -8.69 4.87 31.69
C LYS A 519 -10.14 4.38 31.72
N ILE A 520 -10.52 3.43 30.86
CA ILE A 520 -11.85 2.78 30.89
C ILE A 520 -12.05 2.07 32.26
N ILE A 521 -11.05 1.30 32.69
CA ILE A 521 -11.11 0.55 33.93
C ILE A 521 -11.25 1.48 35.15
N HIS A 522 -10.49 2.58 35.17
CA HIS A 522 -10.49 3.53 36.25
C HIS A 522 -11.81 4.31 36.34
N ASP A 523 -12.28 4.85 35.22
CA ASP A 523 -13.40 5.80 35.19
C ASP A 523 -14.78 5.13 35.05
N LEU A 524 -14.83 3.79 34.89
CA LEU A 524 -16.08 3.04 34.98
C LEU A 524 -16.68 3.21 36.39
N GLU A 525 -17.94 3.61 36.51
CA GLU A 525 -18.61 3.80 37.79
C GLU A 525 -18.76 2.49 38.58
N PRO A 526 -18.75 2.55 39.91
CA PRO A 526 -19.04 1.39 40.76
C PRO A 526 -20.40 0.76 40.46
N GLY A 527 -20.50 -0.57 40.68
CA GLY A 527 -21.71 -1.35 40.46
C GLY A 527 -21.82 -1.95 39.06
N HIS A 528 -20.90 -1.66 38.12
CA HIS A 528 -20.82 -2.30 36.84
C HIS A 528 -19.83 -3.48 36.82
N LYS A 529 -20.03 -4.43 35.90
CA LYS A 529 -19.11 -5.52 35.56
C LYS A 529 -18.56 -5.28 34.16
N LEU A 530 -17.24 -5.31 34.02
CA LEU A 530 -16.57 -5.04 32.76
C LEU A 530 -16.20 -6.34 32.06
N ILE A 531 -16.48 -6.42 30.77
CA ILE A 531 -16.07 -7.52 29.89
C ILE A 531 -15.21 -6.89 28.80
N LEU A 532 -13.96 -7.34 28.69
CA LEU A 532 -13.06 -6.94 27.61
C LEU A 532 -12.97 -8.06 26.58
N MET A 533 -13.15 -7.72 25.32
CA MET A 533 -13.07 -8.67 24.23
C MET A 533 -11.76 -8.53 23.51
N THR A 534 -10.92 -9.57 23.60
CA THR A 534 -9.59 -9.55 22.97
C THR A 534 -9.70 -9.42 21.45
N PRO A 535 -8.93 -8.49 20.84
CA PRO A 535 -8.93 -8.32 19.39
C PRO A 535 -8.30 -9.49 18.65
N TYR A 536 -8.65 -9.65 17.38
CA TYR A 536 -8.04 -10.60 16.45
C TYR A 536 -7.78 -9.97 15.10
N ASN A 537 -6.61 -10.25 14.55
CA ASN A 537 -6.27 -9.98 13.15
C ASN A 537 -5.39 -11.14 12.68
N ALA A 538 -5.85 -11.89 11.69
CA ALA A 538 -5.15 -13.07 11.15
C ALA A 538 -3.77 -12.74 10.55
N ARG A 539 -3.49 -11.48 10.26
CA ARG A 539 -2.23 -11.00 9.68
C ARG A 539 -1.28 -10.40 10.72
N ALA A 540 -1.77 -10.16 11.95
CA ALA A 540 -0.97 -9.53 12.99
C ALA A 540 0.04 -10.51 13.60
N ASP A 541 1.28 -10.06 13.75
CA ASP A 541 2.30 -10.75 14.56
C ASP A 541 2.25 -10.28 16.03
N ALA A 542 3.15 -10.83 16.85
CA ALA A 542 3.21 -10.51 18.28
C ALA A 542 3.59 -9.04 18.58
N ASN A 543 4.13 -8.30 17.61
CA ASN A 543 4.56 -6.91 17.78
C ASN A 543 3.45 -5.89 17.53
N TRP A 544 2.37 -6.31 16.89
CA TRP A 544 1.24 -5.44 16.62
C TRP A 544 0.53 -5.00 17.92
N ASN A 545 0.03 -3.77 17.93
CA ASN A 545 -0.66 -3.22 19.08
C ASN A 545 -1.91 -4.03 19.45
N SER A 546 -2.65 -4.54 18.48
CA SER A 546 -3.79 -5.43 18.72
C SER A 546 -3.38 -6.73 19.44
N SER A 547 -2.26 -7.34 19.05
CA SER A 547 -1.73 -8.55 19.69
C SER A 547 -1.24 -8.26 21.12
N LYS A 548 -0.55 -7.14 21.32
CA LYS A 548 -0.08 -6.69 22.64
C LYS A 548 -1.26 -6.35 23.57
N LEU A 549 -2.29 -5.69 23.03
CA LEU A 549 -3.52 -5.40 23.78
C LEU A 549 -4.21 -6.68 24.23
N ALA A 550 -4.35 -7.68 23.34
CA ALA A 550 -4.94 -8.96 23.73
C ALA A 550 -4.16 -9.67 24.86
N VAL A 551 -2.82 -9.54 24.87
CA VAL A 551 -1.97 -10.06 25.98
C VAL A 551 -2.19 -9.28 27.26
N LEU A 552 -2.30 -7.95 27.18
CA LEU A 552 -2.59 -7.09 28.32
C LEU A 552 -3.95 -7.45 28.94
N GLU A 553 -5.00 -7.49 28.11
CA GLU A 553 -6.38 -7.73 28.57
C GLU A 553 -6.51 -9.06 29.31
N ARG A 554 -5.89 -10.14 28.84
CA ARG A 554 -5.90 -11.45 29.49
C ARG A 554 -5.33 -11.46 30.91
N LYS A 555 -4.46 -10.49 31.24
CA LYS A 555 -3.84 -10.36 32.58
C LYS A 555 -4.66 -9.51 33.54
N LEU A 556 -5.56 -8.66 33.04
CA LEU A 556 -6.30 -7.69 33.86
C LEU A 556 -7.19 -8.33 34.92
N PRO A 557 -7.86 -9.49 34.73
CA PRO A 557 -8.67 -10.14 35.77
C PRO A 557 -7.88 -10.53 37.02
N GLU A 558 -6.58 -10.77 36.90
CA GLU A 558 -5.71 -11.08 38.06
C GLU A 558 -5.63 -9.90 39.03
N LYS A 559 -5.73 -8.69 38.53
CA LYS A 559 -5.66 -7.44 39.30
C LYS A 559 -7.05 -6.84 39.59
N TYR A 560 -7.98 -6.98 38.64
CA TYR A 560 -9.30 -6.35 38.70
C TYR A 560 -10.40 -7.42 38.63
N HIS A 561 -10.85 -7.91 39.75
CA HIS A 561 -11.79 -9.05 39.85
C HIS A 561 -13.18 -8.80 39.29
N PHE A 562 -13.53 -7.53 38.96
CA PHE A 562 -14.76 -7.18 38.24
C PHE A 562 -14.64 -7.26 36.72
N ILE A 563 -13.47 -7.63 36.19
CA ILE A 563 -13.20 -7.81 34.75
C ILE A 563 -13.32 -9.26 34.38
N THR A 564 -14.00 -9.54 33.29
CA THR A 564 -14.06 -10.85 32.60
C THR A 564 -13.54 -10.72 31.19
N ILE A 565 -12.90 -11.76 30.65
CA ILE A 565 -12.36 -11.74 29.30
C ILE A 565 -13.27 -12.53 28.35
N ALA A 566 -13.69 -11.90 27.28
CA ALA A 566 -14.28 -12.52 26.10
C ALA A 566 -13.14 -12.80 25.11
N ASP A 567 -12.53 -13.98 25.16
CA ASP A 567 -11.28 -14.26 24.43
C ASP A 567 -11.53 -14.58 22.95
N TRP A 568 -11.98 -13.58 22.20
CA TRP A 568 -12.19 -13.67 20.77
C TRP A 568 -10.89 -14.01 20.03
N GLY A 569 -9.77 -13.37 20.39
CA GLY A 569 -8.47 -13.63 19.77
C GLY A 569 -8.07 -15.10 19.78
N LYS A 570 -8.38 -15.83 20.87
CA LYS A 570 -8.11 -17.26 20.97
C LYS A 570 -9.06 -18.10 20.11
N ILE A 571 -10.35 -17.79 20.14
CA ILE A 571 -11.37 -18.55 19.39
C ILE A 571 -11.21 -18.31 17.90
N ALA A 572 -11.03 -17.07 17.46
CA ALA A 572 -10.81 -16.70 16.06
C ALA A 572 -9.58 -17.41 15.47
N ALA A 573 -8.48 -17.51 16.22
CA ALA A 573 -7.28 -18.23 15.79
C ALA A 573 -7.51 -19.75 15.60
N GLN A 574 -8.50 -20.32 16.26
CA GLN A 574 -8.88 -21.73 16.13
C GLN A 574 -9.83 -21.97 14.96
N HIS A 575 -10.43 -20.92 14.39
CA HIS A 575 -11.42 -20.97 13.33
C HIS A 575 -11.01 -20.11 12.11
N PRO A 576 -9.84 -20.38 11.49
CA PRO A 576 -9.36 -19.60 10.35
C PRO A 576 -10.30 -19.66 9.14
N GLU A 577 -11.16 -20.66 9.06
CA GLU A 577 -12.15 -20.84 7.99
C GLU A 577 -13.15 -19.68 7.91
N VAL A 578 -13.47 -19.02 9.04
CA VAL A 578 -14.41 -17.88 9.05
C VAL A 578 -13.83 -16.61 8.45
N PHE A 579 -12.49 -16.56 8.28
CA PHE A 579 -11.78 -15.43 7.66
C PHE A 579 -11.34 -15.72 6.23
N LYS A 580 -11.68 -16.91 5.69
CA LYS A 580 -11.28 -17.28 4.33
C LYS A 580 -11.99 -16.36 3.31
N GLY A 581 -11.20 -15.70 2.48
CA GLY A 581 -11.70 -14.73 1.50
C GLY A 581 -12.03 -13.35 2.06
N THR A 582 -11.67 -13.08 3.34
CA THR A 582 -11.83 -11.78 3.99
C THR A 582 -10.48 -11.08 4.19
N ASP A 583 -10.52 -9.93 4.83
CA ASP A 583 -9.33 -9.18 5.25
C ASP A 583 -8.55 -9.78 6.44
N GLY A 584 -9.08 -10.87 7.02
CA GLY A 584 -8.50 -11.51 8.22
C GLY A 584 -8.91 -10.87 9.55
N VAL A 585 -9.81 -9.89 9.52
CA VAL A 585 -10.38 -9.19 10.69
C VAL A 585 -11.89 -9.32 10.70
N HIS A 586 -12.54 -8.93 9.60
CA HIS A 586 -13.97 -8.99 9.43
C HIS A 586 -14.37 -10.32 8.80
N PHE A 587 -15.39 -10.93 9.31
CA PHE A 587 -15.99 -12.14 8.74
C PHE A 587 -17.27 -11.83 7.95
N GLY A 588 -17.58 -10.54 7.70
CA GLY A 588 -18.40 -10.01 6.62
C GLY A 588 -19.77 -10.67 6.38
N GLY A 589 -20.54 -10.95 7.44
CA GLY A 589 -21.83 -11.63 7.31
C GLY A 589 -21.70 -13.15 7.08
N ILE A 590 -20.53 -13.74 7.25
CA ILE A 590 -20.35 -15.19 7.34
C ILE A 590 -21.01 -15.63 8.63
N ARG A 591 -22.20 -16.25 8.51
CA ARG A 591 -23.04 -16.65 9.65
C ARG A 591 -22.28 -17.48 10.69
N ALA A 592 -21.29 -18.27 10.29
CA ALA A 592 -20.46 -19.03 11.21
C ALA A 592 -19.61 -18.12 12.12
N GLY A 593 -19.08 -17.03 11.58
CA GLY A 593 -18.34 -16.03 12.36
C GLY A 593 -19.24 -15.26 13.34
N ASP A 594 -20.44 -14.85 12.89
CA ASP A 594 -21.44 -14.19 13.75
C ASP A 594 -21.83 -15.07 14.94
N ILE A 595 -22.06 -16.37 14.70
CA ILE A 595 -22.39 -17.34 15.73
C ILE A 595 -21.26 -17.45 16.76
N LEU A 596 -20.02 -17.57 16.31
CA LEU A 596 -18.85 -17.71 17.19
C LEU A 596 -18.65 -16.41 18.00
N TYR A 597 -18.76 -15.25 17.38
CA TYR A 597 -18.58 -13.96 18.04
C TYR A 597 -19.62 -13.74 19.13
N ALA A 598 -20.90 -13.97 18.84
CA ALA A 598 -21.98 -13.90 19.81
C ALA A 598 -21.82 -14.94 20.93
N LYS A 599 -21.35 -16.16 20.61
CA LYS A 599 -21.09 -17.19 21.61
C LYS A 599 -20.02 -16.75 22.59
N VAL A 600 -18.90 -16.17 22.12
CA VAL A 600 -17.81 -15.70 22.99
C VAL A 600 -18.32 -14.62 23.95
N ILE A 601 -19.17 -13.70 23.50
CA ILE A 601 -19.79 -12.67 24.35
C ILE A 601 -20.71 -13.34 25.39
N ASN A 602 -21.58 -14.26 24.99
CA ASN A 602 -22.52 -14.92 25.89
C ASN A 602 -21.79 -15.79 26.95
N ASP A 603 -20.74 -16.49 26.55
CA ASP A 603 -19.91 -17.29 27.48
C ASP A 603 -19.23 -16.38 28.51
N ALA A 604 -18.71 -15.23 28.08
CA ALA A 604 -18.12 -14.23 28.99
C ALA A 604 -19.17 -13.58 29.91
N LEU A 605 -20.37 -13.29 29.41
CA LEU A 605 -21.49 -12.79 30.22
C LEU A 605 -21.90 -13.82 31.29
N HIS A 606 -21.93 -15.09 30.91
CA HIS A 606 -22.22 -16.16 31.87
C HIS A 606 -21.14 -16.26 32.95
N ALA A 607 -19.87 -16.18 32.61
CA ALA A 607 -18.76 -16.16 33.54
C ALA A 607 -18.82 -14.90 34.45
N ALA A 608 -19.15 -13.73 33.88
CA ALA A 608 -19.26 -12.48 34.61
C ALA A 608 -20.37 -12.45 35.68
N LYS A 609 -21.36 -13.36 35.60
CA LYS A 609 -22.36 -13.50 36.70
C LYS A 609 -21.72 -13.87 38.01
N GLN A 610 -20.61 -14.62 37.96
CA GLN A 610 -19.90 -15.11 39.15
C GLN A 610 -18.84 -14.10 39.68
N THR A 611 -18.51 -13.08 38.91
CA THR A 611 -17.54 -12.05 39.33
C THR A 611 -18.24 -10.93 40.13
N PRO A 612 -17.54 -10.25 41.07
CA PRO A 612 -18.10 -9.10 41.77
C PRO A 612 -18.30 -7.93 40.77
N ALA A 613 -19.16 -7.01 41.09
CA ALA A 613 -19.22 -5.71 40.43
C ALA A 613 -18.06 -4.82 40.93
N LYS A 614 -17.71 -3.78 40.18
CA LYS A 614 -16.71 -2.80 40.56
C LYS A 614 -17.12 -2.17 41.91
N ALA A 615 -16.23 -2.25 42.89
CA ALA A 615 -16.40 -1.61 44.19
C ALA A 615 -16.27 -0.07 44.10
N SER A 616 -16.78 0.60 45.13
CA SER A 616 -16.71 2.07 45.26
C SER A 616 -15.29 2.55 45.45
#